data_224a453593a837dd6179899d744af841
#
_entry.id   224a453593a837dd6179899d744af841
#
_cell.length_a   1.000
_cell.length_b   1.000
_cell.length_c   1.000
_cell.angle_alpha   90.00
_cell.angle_beta   90.00
_cell.angle_gamma   90.00
#
_symmetry.space_group_name_H-M   'P 1'
#
loop_
_entity.id
_entity.type
_entity.pdbx_description
1 polymer ?
#
loop_
_entity_poly.entity_id
_entity_poly.type
_entity_poly.pdbx_seq_one_letter_code
_entity_poly.pdbx_strand_id
1 'polypeptide(L)'
;PITAARGNILDRYGRVLVSNTEVYNLTIDTTKLFANEDPNETILGLVNMVEGYGDTYTDDLPITSEPPFEYDPNMTEIQRTMLKAYIEDKKDDLKALAVDPDNPTAVELMSYMRTRYSIDNSYSAQEMRIIAGVRYSINVRYAINTADYVFVENASMKLITSIMENKLSGINVNRAYKREYGTDYAAHILGYVGLMTQEEYEKYSLLKYSTDAYVGKDGVEYAFETYLHGRDGTVQETKNASGTVLSTVYVDEPVPGNHIYLTIDEILQEQTERILNAGVNDLIKTRAQERAEGLARGDYNADMKDEITGAAAVVVAVDTGEPLAIASWPTYDVSTIIENYQELLATPNAPLFNRALMGAYAPGSTFKPVTAIAALNAGVVNTEDKVKCQGVFTKYSAEGYSPECWIWNANKNEHLTHPEENVSTALRDSCNYFFYTIGNELGVDYLGETAHNFSLGVSTGIELVETTGNMSNRENHYDYAGSEWRIGDTLQAAIGQSDSIFSPLQMAEYVATLANYGDRHSASILKTVRSFDYGEKVYEREPEVLS
;
A
#
# COMPACT_ATOMS: atom_id res chain seq x y z
N PRO A 1 17.23 -4.02 24.88
CA PRO A 1 17.72 -3.74 23.52
C PRO A 1 18.03 -2.25 23.33
N ILE A 2 18.82 -1.93 22.29
CA ILE A 2 18.99 -0.57 21.78
C ILE A 2 18.55 -0.60 20.31
N THR A 3 17.53 0.18 19.98
CA THR A 3 16.96 0.19 18.64
C THR A 3 17.96 0.72 17.63
N ALA A 4 18.15 0.01 16.52
CA ALA A 4 18.92 0.46 15.38
C ALA A 4 18.08 1.39 14.48
N ALA A 5 18.74 2.37 13.85
CA ALA A 5 18.08 3.19 12.84
C ALA A 5 17.77 2.35 11.59
N ARG A 6 16.60 2.55 10.99
CA ARG A 6 16.23 1.97 9.72
C ARG A 6 17.00 2.65 8.58
N GLY A 7 17.32 1.95 7.49
CA GLY A 7 17.97 2.52 6.32
C GLY A 7 17.14 3.63 5.67
N ASN A 8 17.78 4.57 5.00
CA ASN A 8 17.10 5.60 4.22
C ASN A 8 16.65 5.04 2.86
N ILE A 9 15.58 5.63 2.33
CA ILE A 9 15.10 5.41 0.96
C ILE A 9 15.45 6.66 0.15
N LEU A 10 16.15 6.49 -0.95
CA LEU A 10 16.63 7.56 -1.80
C LEU A 10 16.12 7.37 -3.23
N ASP A 11 15.97 8.47 -3.96
CA ASP A 11 15.71 8.43 -5.38
C ASP A 11 16.94 7.98 -6.17
N ARG A 12 16.82 7.86 -7.49
CA ARG A 12 17.91 7.41 -8.38
C ARG A 12 19.17 8.28 -8.36
N TYR A 13 19.05 9.52 -7.88
CA TYR A 13 20.14 10.51 -7.81
C TYR A 13 20.66 10.72 -6.37
N GLY A 14 20.09 10.02 -5.39
CA GLY A 14 20.50 10.11 -4.00
C GLY A 14 19.79 11.20 -3.20
N ARG A 15 18.65 11.75 -3.69
CA ARG A 15 17.78 12.60 -2.89
C ARG A 15 17.03 11.74 -1.89
N VAL A 16 16.97 12.20 -0.65
CA VAL A 16 16.36 11.43 0.43
C VAL A 16 14.84 11.57 0.40
N LEU A 17 14.16 10.46 0.11
CA LEU A 17 12.70 10.38 0.12
C LEU A 17 12.16 10.03 1.51
N VAL A 18 12.84 9.10 2.20
CA VAL A 18 12.45 8.66 3.55
C VAL A 18 13.70 8.52 4.40
N SER A 19 13.67 9.12 5.58
CA SER A 19 14.75 9.10 6.57
C SER A 19 14.23 8.72 7.96
N ASN A 20 15.07 8.94 8.96
CA ASN A 20 14.68 8.79 10.36
C ASN A 20 15.08 10.03 11.14
N THR A 21 14.20 10.48 12.03
CA THR A 21 14.52 11.48 13.04
C THR A 21 14.70 10.78 14.37
N GLU A 22 15.79 11.12 15.06
CA GLU A 22 16.02 10.66 16.42
C GLU A 22 15.02 11.31 17.36
N VAL A 23 14.33 10.47 18.11
CA VAL A 23 13.31 10.89 19.09
C VAL A 23 13.55 10.20 20.42
N TYR A 24 12.87 10.64 21.45
CA TYR A 24 12.95 10.03 22.77
C TYR A 24 11.56 9.58 23.20
N ASN A 25 11.46 8.31 23.59
CA ASN A 25 10.26 7.75 24.16
C ASN A 25 10.37 7.69 25.69
N LEU A 26 9.25 7.88 26.37
CA LEU A 26 9.16 7.59 27.79
C LEU A 26 8.61 6.20 27.98
N THR A 27 9.34 5.34 28.71
CA THR A 27 8.89 3.99 29.05
C THR A 27 8.68 3.85 30.54
N ILE A 28 7.75 2.99 30.92
CA ILE A 28 7.43 2.70 32.30
C ILE A 28 8.02 1.35 32.69
N ASP A 29 8.94 1.37 33.66
CA ASP A 29 9.36 0.17 34.39
C ASP A 29 8.21 -0.24 35.34
N THR A 30 7.43 -1.20 34.91
CA THR A 30 6.22 -1.64 35.62
C THR A 30 6.53 -2.20 37.01
N THR A 31 7.70 -2.83 37.18
CA THR A 31 8.12 -3.35 38.49
C THR A 31 8.30 -2.22 39.51
N LYS A 32 8.92 -1.13 39.11
CA LYS A 32 9.10 0.02 39.97
C LYS A 32 7.82 0.82 40.17
N LEU A 33 7.01 0.98 39.12
CA LEU A 33 5.71 1.65 39.23
C LEU A 33 4.82 0.96 40.26
N PHE A 34 4.70 -0.37 40.19
CA PHE A 34 3.83 -1.13 41.10
C PHE A 34 4.44 -1.38 42.49
N ALA A 35 5.71 -1.02 42.70
CA ALA A 35 6.33 -1.00 44.02
C ALA A 35 6.09 0.32 44.78
N ASN A 36 5.51 1.37 44.14
CA ASN A 36 5.13 2.61 44.79
C ASN A 36 3.97 2.38 45.78
N GLU A 37 3.85 3.24 46.80
CA GLU A 37 2.76 3.18 47.80
C GLU A 37 1.39 3.35 47.13
N ASP A 38 1.26 4.27 46.18
CA ASP A 38 0.06 4.46 45.35
C ASP A 38 0.45 4.56 43.86
N PRO A 39 0.41 3.42 43.13
CA PRO A 39 0.66 3.39 41.71
C PRO A 39 -0.39 4.17 40.88
N ASN A 40 -1.62 4.28 41.36
CA ASN A 40 -2.70 4.96 40.67
C ASN A 40 -2.52 6.49 40.71
N GLU A 41 -2.13 7.02 41.86
CA GLU A 41 -1.76 8.45 42.00
C GLU A 41 -0.54 8.78 41.12
N THR A 42 0.46 7.89 41.09
CA THR A 42 1.64 8.05 40.23
C THR A 42 1.24 8.08 38.74
N ILE A 43 0.37 7.17 38.28
CA ILE A 43 -0.12 7.15 36.89
C ILE A 43 -0.85 8.44 36.55
N LEU A 44 -1.79 8.86 37.39
CA LEU A 44 -2.56 10.09 37.14
C LEU A 44 -1.67 11.33 37.12
N GLY A 45 -0.70 11.39 38.04
CA GLY A 45 0.30 12.49 38.07
C GLY A 45 1.14 12.53 36.79
N LEU A 46 1.54 11.38 36.26
CA LEU A 46 2.27 11.29 35.01
C LEU A 46 1.42 11.73 33.81
N VAL A 47 0.17 11.28 33.72
CA VAL A 47 -0.73 11.69 32.63
C VAL A 47 -0.95 13.21 32.67
N ASN A 48 -1.26 13.79 33.84
CA ASN A 48 -1.42 15.24 33.99
C ASN A 48 -0.16 16.03 33.59
N MET A 49 1.01 15.48 33.85
CA MET A 49 2.27 16.09 33.42
C MET A 49 2.44 16.05 31.91
N VAL A 50 2.19 14.91 31.27
CA VAL A 50 2.26 14.72 29.82
C VAL A 50 1.33 15.70 29.11
N GLU A 51 0.05 15.71 29.49
CA GLU A 51 -0.95 16.62 28.92
C GLU A 51 -0.63 18.11 29.20
N GLY A 52 -0.09 18.40 30.38
CA GLY A 52 0.33 19.74 30.74
C GLY A 52 1.46 20.32 29.88
N TYR A 53 2.29 19.48 29.29
CA TYR A 53 3.32 19.86 28.30
C TYR A 53 2.83 19.79 26.84
N GLY A 54 1.60 19.32 26.61
CA GLY A 54 1.00 19.17 25.28
C GLY A 54 1.44 17.92 24.55
N ASP A 55 2.04 16.97 25.25
CA ASP A 55 2.37 15.63 24.75
C ASP A 55 1.13 14.71 24.88
N THR A 56 1.16 13.57 24.21
CA THR A 56 0.12 12.53 24.29
C THR A 56 0.71 11.25 24.87
N TYR A 57 -0.10 10.48 25.59
CA TYR A 57 0.30 9.19 26.11
C TYR A 57 -0.46 8.04 25.44
N THR A 58 0.06 6.84 25.51
CA THR A 58 -0.54 5.65 24.93
C THR A 58 -1.70 5.16 25.80
N ASP A 59 -2.89 5.09 25.23
CA ASP A 59 -4.11 4.54 25.82
C ASP A 59 -4.77 3.59 24.82
N ASP A 60 -4.59 2.29 25.02
CA ASP A 60 -5.10 1.25 24.12
C ASP A 60 -6.52 0.78 24.49
N LEU A 61 -7.12 1.30 25.57
CA LEU A 61 -8.43 0.87 26.03
C LEU A 61 -9.55 1.47 25.13
N PRO A 62 -10.25 0.67 24.33
CA PRO A 62 -11.23 1.18 23.37
C PRO A 62 -12.59 1.48 24.04
N ILE A 63 -12.57 2.35 25.02
CA ILE A 63 -13.76 2.86 25.73
C ILE A 63 -13.65 4.38 25.80
N THR A 64 -14.78 5.06 25.67
CA THR A 64 -14.87 6.54 25.73
C THR A 64 -14.15 7.12 26.94
N SER A 65 -13.53 8.29 26.79
CA SER A 65 -12.79 8.98 27.86
C SER A 65 -13.69 9.54 28.98
N GLU A 66 -14.95 9.77 28.66
CA GLU A 66 -15.94 10.36 29.58
C GLU A 66 -17.22 9.51 29.66
N PRO A 67 -17.93 9.55 30.79
CA PRO A 67 -19.24 8.89 30.91
C PRO A 67 -20.31 9.55 30.02
N PRO A 68 -21.27 8.80 29.52
CA PRO A 68 -21.46 7.35 29.72
C PRO A 68 -20.38 6.55 29.00
N PHE A 69 -19.79 5.56 29.68
CA PHE A 69 -18.77 4.72 29.09
C PHE A 69 -19.38 3.79 28.03
N GLU A 70 -18.88 3.92 26.81
CA GLU A 70 -19.27 3.11 25.67
C GLU A 70 -18.02 2.59 24.95
N TYR A 71 -18.13 1.46 24.27
CA TYR A 71 -17.05 1.02 23.40
C TYR A 71 -16.89 1.98 22.23
N ASP A 72 -15.65 2.29 21.87
CA ASP A 72 -15.35 3.13 20.71
C ASP A 72 -15.88 2.47 19.43
N PRO A 73 -16.84 3.08 18.73
CA PRO A 73 -17.36 2.53 17.48
C PRO A 73 -16.30 2.42 16.38
N ASN A 74 -15.23 3.21 16.47
CA ASN A 74 -14.12 3.26 15.52
C ASN A 74 -12.91 2.41 15.97
N MET A 75 -13.07 1.55 17.02
CA MET A 75 -11.96 0.72 17.48
C MET A 75 -11.37 -0.11 16.33
N THR A 76 -10.05 -0.12 16.25
CA THR A 76 -9.31 -0.90 15.25
C THR A 76 -9.47 -2.40 15.47
N GLU A 77 -9.18 -3.22 14.47
CA GLU A 77 -9.21 -4.69 14.61
C GLU A 77 -8.17 -5.19 15.63
N ILE A 78 -7.04 -4.51 15.72
CA ILE A 78 -6.01 -4.79 16.74
C ILE A 78 -6.58 -4.53 18.14
N GLN A 79 -7.17 -3.37 18.38
CA GLN A 79 -7.81 -3.05 19.65
C GLN A 79 -8.93 -4.03 20.00
N ARG A 80 -9.74 -4.43 19.01
CA ARG A 80 -10.78 -5.44 19.18
C ARG A 80 -10.23 -6.80 19.59
N THR A 81 -9.14 -7.22 18.96
CA THR A 81 -8.46 -8.49 19.27
C THR A 81 -7.84 -8.45 20.66
N MET A 82 -7.15 -7.36 21.01
CA MET A 82 -6.59 -7.17 22.35
C MET A 82 -7.66 -7.16 23.44
N LEU A 83 -8.77 -6.46 23.19
CA LEU A 83 -9.89 -6.40 24.14
C LEU A 83 -10.51 -7.79 24.37
N LYS A 84 -10.74 -8.55 23.31
CA LYS A 84 -11.24 -9.93 23.40
C LYS A 84 -10.29 -10.82 24.19
N ALA A 85 -8.99 -10.75 23.91
CA ALA A 85 -7.98 -11.51 24.62
C ALA A 85 -7.93 -11.14 26.11
N TYR A 86 -8.03 -9.85 26.44
CA TYR A 86 -8.11 -9.37 27.82
C TYR A 86 -9.35 -9.89 28.55
N ILE A 87 -10.52 -9.81 27.93
CA ILE A 87 -11.78 -10.30 28.51
C ILE A 87 -11.71 -11.82 28.74
N GLU A 88 -11.20 -12.59 27.76
CA GLU A 88 -11.07 -14.04 27.91
C GLU A 88 -10.10 -14.44 29.02
N ASP A 89 -8.96 -13.76 29.15
CA ASP A 89 -7.99 -13.96 30.24
C ASP A 89 -8.60 -13.64 31.64
N LYS A 90 -9.57 -12.72 31.70
CA LYS A 90 -10.23 -12.29 32.93
C LYS A 90 -11.63 -12.89 33.12
N LYS A 91 -11.99 -13.92 32.34
CA LYS A 91 -13.32 -14.52 32.28
C LYS A 91 -13.84 -14.98 33.64
N ASP A 92 -12.99 -15.63 34.44
CA ASP A 92 -13.39 -16.12 35.75
C ASP A 92 -13.57 -15.02 36.79
N ASP A 93 -12.75 -13.97 36.70
CA ASP A 93 -12.86 -12.78 37.56
C ASP A 93 -14.16 -12.01 37.25
N LEU A 94 -14.50 -11.87 35.96
CA LEU A 94 -15.75 -11.22 35.52
C LEU A 94 -16.98 -11.99 35.99
N LYS A 95 -17.00 -13.32 35.87
CA LYS A 95 -18.08 -14.18 36.41
C LYS A 95 -18.25 -14.03 37.93
N ALA A 96 -17.15 -13.93 38.66
CA ALA A 96 -17.19 -13.74 40.11
C ALA A 96 -17.88 -12.42 40.50
N LEU A 97 -17.89 -11.44 39.64
CA LEU A 97 -18.59 -10.15 39.80
C LEU A 97 -19.98 -10.12 39.15
N ALA A 98 -20.51 -11.26 38.71
CA ALA A 98 -21.79 -11.41 38.02
C ALA A 98 -21.87 -10.63 36.69
N VAL A 99 -20.72 -10.40 36.03
CA VAL A 99 -20.63 -9.82 34.68
C VAL A 99 -20.62 -10.96 33.65
N ASP A 100 -21.40 -10.80 32.58
CA ASP A 100 -21.38 -11.76 31.47
C ASP A 100 -20.05 -11.62 30.71
N PRO A 101 -19.14 -12.61 30.77
CA PRO A 101 -17.83 -12.50 30.15
C PRO A 101 -17.88 -12.66 28.62
N ASP A 102 -18.97 -13.17 28.06
CA ASP A 102 -19.08 -13.35 26.61
C ASP A 102 -19.53 -12.04 25.93
N ASN A 103 -20.17 -11.12 26.69
CA ASN A 103 -20.59 -9.81 26.18
C ASN A 103 -20.68 -8.74 27.28
N PRO A 104 -19.58 -8.40 27.97
CA PRO A 104 -19.61 -7.36 29.00
C PRO A 104 -19.89 -5.99 28.37
N THR A 105 -20.71 -5.19 29.01
CA THR A 105 -20.84 -3.77 28.63
C THR A 105 -19.60 -2.98 29.02
N ALA A 106 -19.34 -1.83 28.35
CA ALA A 106 -18.23 -0.96 28.71
C ALA A 106 -18.29 -0.48 30.17
N VAL A 107 -19.50 -0.22 30.69
CA VAL A 107 -19.72 0.19 32.09
C VAL A 107 -19.35 -0.94 33.06
N GLU A 108 -19.75 -2.18 32.78
CA GLU A 108 -19.42 -3.36 33.59
C GLU A 108 -17.91 -3.60 33.58
N LEU A 109 -17.27 -3.49 32.40
CA LEU A 109 -15.83 -3.65 32.27
C LEU A 109 -15.06 -2.56 33.03
N MET A 110 -15.51 -1.30 32.97
CA MET A 110 -14.94 -0.21 33.76
C MET A 110 -15.10 -0.43 35.28
N SER A 111 -16.25 -0.94 35.72
CA SER A 111 -16.49 -1.30 37.12
C SER A 111 -15.57 -2.45 37.58
N TYR A 112 -15.40 -3.45 36.73
CA TYR A 112 -14.43 -4.53 36.96
C TYR A 112 -13.00 -3.99 37.09
N MET A 113 -12.55 -3.16 36.14
CA MET A 113 -11.22 -2.57 36.15
C MET A 113 -10.98 -1.70 37.40
N ARG A 114 -12.00 -0.95 37.85
CA ARG A 114 -11.93 -0.22 39.10
C ARG A 114 -11.58 -1.13 40.28
N THR A 115 -12.28 -2.24 40.41
CA THR A 115 -12.04 -3.24 41.45
C THR A 115 -10.69 -3.93 41.29
N ARG A 116 -10.38 -4.38 40.10
CA ARG A 116 -9.15 -5.12 39.75
C ARG A 116 -7.91 -4.32 40.02
N TYR A 117 -7.92 -3.03 39.69
CA TYR A 117 -6.78 -2.12 39.83
C TYR A 117 -6.79 -1.34 41.14
N SER A 118 -7.73 -1.65 42.04
CA SER A 118 -7.86 -0.97 43.36
C SER A 118 -7.96 0.56 43.22
N ILE A 119 -8.75 1.04 42.25
CA ILE A 119 -8.92 2.49 42.02
C ILE A 119 -9.93 3.02 43.03
N ASP A 120 -9.48 3.90 43.93
CA ASP A 120 -10.30 4.44 45.02
C ASP A 120 -11.53 5.21 44.52
N ASN A 121 -12.59 5.22 45.32
CA ASN A 121 -13.83 5.93 45.00
C ASN A 121 -13.72 7.44 45.04
N SER A 122 -12.64 8.00 45.58
CA SER A 122 -12.35 9.43 45.57
C SER A 122 -12.00 9.95 44.16
N TYR A 123 -11.48 9.07 43.28
CA TYR A 123 -11.21 9.49 41.90
C TYR A 123 -12.52 9.70 41.12
N SER A 124 -12.58 10.78 40.36
CA SER A 124 -13.68 11.04 39.42
C SER A 124 -13.80 9.92 38.37
N ALA A 125 -14.90 9.91 37.64
CA ALA A 125 -15.11 8.93 36.58
C ALA A 125 -14.06 9.06 35.46
N GLN A 126 -13.64 10.27 35.13
CA GLN A 126 -12.63 10.54 34.14
C GLN A 126 -11.22 10.10 34.62
N GLU A 127 -10.83 10.44 35.84
CA GLU A 127 -9.57 9.99 36.42
C GLU A 127 -9.50 8.46 36.53
N MET A 128 -10.61 7.83 36.93
CA MET A 128 -10.73 6.37 36.95
C MET A 128 -10.52 5.77 35.56
N ARG A 129 -11.10 6.39 34.51
CA ARG A 129 -10.93 5.94 33.12
C ARG A 129 -9.47 6.06 32.67
N ILE A 130 -8.79 7.18 32.97
CA ILE A 130 -7.37 7.40 32.67
C ILE A 130 -6.51 6.31 33.33
N ILE A 131 -6.67 6.10 34.62
CA ILE A 131 -5.90 5.09 35.36
C ILE A 131 -6.17 3.68 34.81
N ALA A 132 -7.44 3.35 34.54
CA ALA A 132 -7.82 2.06 33.97
C ALA A 132 -7.23 1.86 32.57
N GLY A 133 -7.18 2.91 31.73
CA GLY A 133 -6.59 2.90 30.40
C GLY A 133 -5.10 2.56 30.42
N VAL A 134 -4.31 3.28 31.22
CA VAL A 134 -2.87 3.00 31.35
C VAL A 134 -2.63 1.59 31.92
N ARG A 135 -3.38 1.18 32.95
CA ARG A 135 -3.28 -0.16 33.52
C ARG A 135 -3.66 -1.27 32.53
N TYR A 136 -4.68 -1.03 31.72
CA TYR A 136 -5.08 -1.92 30.64
C TYR A 136 -3.96 -2.04 29.59
N SER A 137 -3.43 -0.90 29.11
CA SER A 137 -2.35 -0.86 28.10
C SER A 137 -1.11 -1.61 28.61
N ILE A 138 -0.70 -1.39 29.86
CA ILE A 138 0.38 -2.17 30.48
C ILE A 138 0.05 -3.68 30.45
N ASN A 139 -1.17 -4.06 30.81
CA ASN A 139 -1.56 -5.46 30.92
C ASN A 139 -1.58 -6.18 29.56
N VAL A 140 -2.19 -5.58 28.54
CA VAL A 140 -2.29 -6.19 27.20
C VAL A 140 -0.92 -6.23 26.50
N ARG A 141 -0.09 -5.23 26.68
CA ARG A 141 1.26 -5.19 26.10
C ARG A 141 2.20 -6.14 26.81
N TYR A 142 2.12 -6.27 28.14
CA TYR A 142 2.91 -7.25 28.89
C TYR A 142 2.56 -8.70 28.53
N ALA A 143 1.30 -8.99 28.23
CA ALA A 143 0.88 -10.31 27.79
C ALA A 143 1.42 -10.71 26.40
N ILE A 144 1.74 -9.73 25.58
CA ILE A 144 2.24 -9.91 24.21
C ILE A 144 3.77 -9.80 24.16
N ASN A 145 4.35 -8.95 25.02
CA ASN A 145 5.77 -8.59 24.97
C ASN A 145 6.35 -8.39 26.39
N THR A 146 7.60 -8.80 26.57
CA THR A 146 8.40 -8.58 27.79
C THR A 146 9.14 -7.24 27.80
N ALA A 147 8.96 -6.40 26.78
CA ALA A 147 9.57 -5.07 26.68
C ALA A 147 8.90 -4.05 27.63
N ASP A 148 9.64 -2.99 27.98
CA ASP A 148 9.11 -1.89 28.76
C ASP A 148 7.92 -1.23 28.03
N TYR A 149 6.88 -0.87 28.78
CA TYR A 149 5.72 -0.17 28.21
C TYR A 149 6.09 1.23 27.74
N VAL A 150 5.96 1.49 26.44
CA VAL A 150 6.13 2.83 25.87
C VAL A 150 4.91 3.67 26.21
N PHE A 151 5.08 4.59 27.15
CA PHE A 151 4.02 5.43 27.68
C PHE A 151 3.82 6.70 26.84
N VAL A 152 4.93 7.34 26.41
CA VAL A 152 4.90 8.49 25.50
C VAL A 152 5.85 8.23 24.36
N GLU A 153 5.36 8.27 23.14
CA GLU A 153 6.18 8.25 21.93
C GLU A 153 6.58 9.67 21.53
N ASN A 154 7.81 9.86 21.10
CA ASN A 154 8.33 11.15 20.63
C ASN A 154 8.10 12.30 21.64
N ALA A 155 8.47 12.07 22.90
CA ALA A 155 8.27 13.03 23.99
C ALA A 155 8.99 14.36 23.73
N SER A 156 8.33 15.47 24.03
CA SER A 156 8.93 16.79 23.90
C SER A 156 10.12 16.99 24.86
N MET A 157 11.12 17.76 24.44
CA MET A 157 12.29 18.06 25.28
C MET A 157 11.91 18.74 26.61
N LYS A 158 10.78 19.46 26.64
CA LYS A 158 10.27 20.07 27.87
C LYS A 158 9.79 19.01 28.85
N LEU A 159 9.03 18.03 28.38
CA LEU A 159 8.56 16.92 29.20
C LEU A 159 9.74 16.07 29.69
N ILE A 160 10.69 15.72 28.81
CA ILE A 160 11.90 14.97 29.17
C ILE A 160 12.67 15.68 30.29
N THR A 161 12.92 16.98 30.12
CA THR A 161 13.63 17.78 31.14
C THR A 161 12.90 17.72 32.47
N SER A 162 11.59 17.91 32.48
CA SER A 162 10.78 17.85 33.72
C SER A 162 10.83 16.47 34.39
N ILE A 163 10.75 15.38 33.60
CA ILE A 163 10.87 13.99 34.10
C ILE A 163 12.25 13.78 34.76
N MET A 164 13.31 14.24 34.11
CA MET A 164 14.68 14.10 34.63
C MET A 164 14.93 14.92 35.89
N GLU A 165 14.42 16.17 35.95
CA GLU A 165 14.54 17.05 37.12
C GLU A 165 13.77 16.50 38.32
N ASN A 166 12.56 15.99 38.12
CA ASN A 166 11.73 15.44 39.19
C ASN A 166 12.16 14.03 39.63
N LYS A 167 13.10 13.37 38.91
CA LYS A 167 13.64 12.02 39.22
C LYS A 167 12.53 11.00 39.46
N LEU A 168 11.53 10.98 38.62
CA LEU A 168 10.36 10.11 38.75
C LEU A 168 10.80 8.64 38.68
N SER A 169 10.55 7.88 39.76
CA SER A 169 10.94 6.49 39.86
C SER A 169 10.13 5.63 38.89
N GLY A 170 10.79 4.79 38.12
CA GLY A 170 10.14 3.87 37.18
C GLY A 170 9.85 4.47 35.80
N ILE A 171 10.28 5.72 35.53
CA ILE A 171 10.21 6.29 34.16
C ILE A 171 11.61 6.32 33.57
N ASN A 172 11.74 5.74 32.39
CA ASN A 172 12.98 5.75 31.62
C ASN A 172 12.80 6.61 30.35
N VAL A 173 13.88 7.28 29.94
CA VAL A 173 13.95 8.01 28.68
C VAL A 173 14.78 7.16 27.71
N ASN A 174 14.14 6.63 26.69
CA ASN A 174 14.79 5.74 25.73
C ASN A 174 14.87 6.42 24.35
N ARG A 175 16.04 6.32 23.75
CA ARG A 175 16.24 6.76 22.37
C ARG A 175 15.46 5.86 21.41
N ALA A 176 14.76 6.46 20.47
CA ALA A 176 14.02 5.78 19.42
C ALA A 176 14.19 6.52 18.09
N TYR A 177 13.64 5.97 17.03
CA TYR A 177 13.66 6.58 15.70
C TYR A 177 12.25 6.68 15.16
N LYS A 178 11.85 7.88 14.74
CA LYS A 178 10.60 8.11 14.01
C LYS A 178 10.93 8.11 12.51
N ARG A 179 10.14 7.37 11.72
CA ARG A 179 10.23 7.39 10.27
C ARG A 179 9.72 8.71 9.74
N GLU A 180 10.47 9.35 8.85
CA GLU A 180 10.19 10.66 8.31
C GLU A 180 10.14 10.61 6.79
N TYR A 181 9.01 11.01 6.23
CA TYR A 181 8.77 11.08 4.79
C TYR A 181 9.07 12.50 4.33
N GLY A 182 10.17 12.65 3.57
CA GLY A 182 10.67 13.96 3.09
C GLY A 182 10.00 14.43 1.80
N THR A 183 9.01 13.70 1.30
CA THR A 183 8.27 14.01 0.07
C THR A 183 6.77 13.83 0.29
N ASP A 184 5.96 14.69 -0.33
CA ASP A 184 4.49 14.60 -0.36
C ASP A 184 4.00 13.66 -1.49
N TYR A 185 4.92 13.08 -2.25
CA TYR A 185 4.65 12.27 -3.44
C TYR A 185 5.09 10.82 -3.24
N ALA A 186 4.77 9.97 -4.21
CA ALA A 186 5.15 8.56 -4.23
C ALA A 186 4.56 7.71 -3.08
N ALA A 187 3.44 8.11 -2.48
CA ALA A 187 2.82 7.41 -1.36
C ALA A 187 2.59 5.91 -1.64
N HIS A 188 2.03 5.56 -2.82
CA HIS A 188 1.79 4.18 -3.23
C HIS A 188 3.06 3.37 -3.53
N ILE A 189 4.21 4.04 -3.69
CA ILE A 189 5.51 3.39 -3.94
C ILE A 189 6.24 3.18 -2.63
N LEU A 190 6.36 4.24 -1.83
CA LEU A 190 7.15 4.23 -0.60
C LEU A 190 6.57 3.24 0.42
N GLY A 191 5.25 3.23 0.56
CA GLY A 191 4.60 2.48 1.62
C GLY A 191 4.87 3.08 2.99
N TYR A 192 4.62 2.32 4.04
CA TYR A 192 4.75 2.79 5.42
C TYR A 192 5.20 1.68 6.37
N VAL A 193 5.64 2.07 7.55
CA VAL A 193 6.02 1.15 8.64
C VAL A 193 4.95 1.12 9.71
N GLY A 194 4.82 -0.01 10.41
CA GLY A 194 3.91 -0.16 11.55
C GLY A 194 4.39 -1.25 12.50
N LEU A 195 3.79 -1.33 13.68
CA LEU A 195 4.10 -2.37 14.64
C LEU A 195 3.90 -3.77 14.03
N MET A 196 4.84 -4.65 14.33
CA MET A 196 4.84 -6.03 13.85
C MET A 196 3.64 -6.80 14.41
N THR A 197 2.92 -7.51 13.54
CA THR A 197 1.84 -8.44 13.95
C THR A 197 2.42 -9.79 14.38
N GLN A 198 1.57 -10.64 14.97
CA GLN A 198 1.99 -12.00 15.36
C GLN A 198 2.43 -12.83 14.14
N GLU A 199 1.74 -12.72 13.01
CA GLU A 199 2.09 -13.43 11.77
C GLU A 199 3.44 -12.96 11.21
N GLU A 200 3.68 -11.65 11.23
CA GLU A 200 4.97 -11.07 10.83
C GLU A 200 6.10 -11.47 11.78
N TYR A 201 5.80 -11.59 13.08
CA TYR A 201 6.77 -12.10 14.06
C TYR A 201 7.21 -13.54 13.72
N GLU A 202 6.28 -14.40 13.34
CA GLU A 202 6.63 -15.75 12.89
C GLU A 202 7.54 -15.74 11.67
N LYS A 203 7.31 -14.81 10.73
CA LYS A 203 8.13 -14.60 9.53
C LYS A 203 9.54 -14.08 9.86
N TYR A 204 9.63 -13.11 10.78
CA TYR A 204 10.89 -12.41 11.07
C TYR A 204 11.61 -12.89 12.35
N SER A 205 11.04 -13.84 13.10
CA SER A 205 11.62 -14.34 14.35
C SER A 205 13.05 -14.89 14.20
N LEU A 206 13.34 -15.54 13.07
CA LEU A 206 14.68 -16.03 12.76
C LEU A 206 15.71 -14.92 12.53
N LEU A 207 15.27 -13.72 12.19
CA LEU A 207 16.10 -12.52 12.01
C LEU A 207 16.34 -11.78 13.33
N LYS A 208 15.81 -12.29 14.44
CA LYS A 208 15.94 -11.73 15.80
C LYS A 208 15.34 -10.33 15.95
N TYR A 209 14.28 -10.03 15.20
CA TYR A 209 13.53 -8.80 15.41
C TYR A 209 12.91 -8.80 16.81
N SER A 210 12.89 -7.64 17.45
CA SER A 210 12.16 -7.51 18.71
C SER A 210 10.65 -7.60 18.46
N THR A 211 9.89 -8.05 19.46
CA THR A 211 8.43 -8.23 19.32
C THR A 211 7.66 -6.93 19.14
N ASP A 212 8.28 -5.80 19.47
CA ASP A 212 7.80 -4.43 19.31
C ASP A 212 8.44 -3.70 18.12
N ALA A 213 9.08 -4.44 17.21
CA ALA A 213 9.71 -3.85 16.03
C ALA A 213 8.67 -3.21 15.10
N TYR A 214 9.05 -2.08 14.52
CA TYR A 214 8.35 -1.49 13.40
C TYR A 214 8.88 -2.10 12.09
N VAL A 215 7.97 -2.66 11.31
CA VAL A 215 8.29 -3.32 10.02
C VAL A 215 7.52 -2.66 8.89
N GLY A 216 8.02 -2.81 7.67
CA GLY A 216 7.33 -2.33 6.48
C GLY A 216 5.99 -3.04 6.27
N LYS A 217 4.93 -2.28 6.01
CA LYS A 217 3.57 -2.79 5.82
C LYS A 217 3.14 -2.80 4.36
N ASP A 218 3.71 -1.94 3.55
CA ASP A 218 3.37 -1.82 2.13
C ASP A 218 4.54 -1.22 1.34
N GLY A 219 4.46 -1.27 0.03
CA GLY A 219 5.38 -0.62 -0.89
C GLY A 219 6.85 -1.04 -0.71
N VAL A 220 7.73 -0.08 -0.91
CA VAL A 220 9.19 -0.23 -0.78
C VAL A 220 9.60 -0.60 0.64
N GLU A 221 8.93 -0.05 1.65
CA GLU A 221 9.18 -0.38 3.05
C GLU A 221 8.98 -1.88 3.33
N TYR A 222 7.93 -2.48 2.75
CA TYR A 222 7.67 -3.92 2.88
C TYR A 222 8.60 -4.77 1.99
N ALA A 223 8.72 -4.39 0.73
CA ALA A 223 9.47 -5.18 -0.26
C ALA A 223 10.96 -5.33 0.11
N PHE A 224 11.53 -4.29 0.70
CA PHE A 224 12.95 -4.24 1.06
C PHE A 224 13.21 -4.22 2.57
N GLU A 225 12.26 -4.75 3.36
CA GLU A 225 12.34 -4.84 4.81
C GLU A 225 13.70 -5.37 5.29
N THR A 226 14.20 -6.44 4.69
CA THR A 226 15.45 -7.10 5.10
C THR A 226 16.72 -6.28 4.85
N TYR A 227 16.66 -5.31 3.93
CA TYR A 227 17.74 -4.35 3.73
C TYR A 227 17.60 -3.15 4.65
N LEU A 228 16.37 -2.64 4.78
CA LEU A 228 16.06 -1.42 5.50
C LEU A 228 16.10 -1.59 7.01
N HIS A 229 15.68 -2.74 7.54
CA HIS A 229 15.67 -3.00 8.98
C HIS A 229 17.11 -3.16 9.48
N GLY A 230 17.46 -2.38 10.51
CA GLY A 230 18.72 -2.51 11.21
C GLY A 230 18.76 -3.74 12.13
N ARG A 231 19.90 -3.99 12.72
CA ARG A 231 20.04 -4.99 13.79
C ARG A 231 20.16 -4.27 15.13
N ASP A 232 19.21 -4.49 16.02
CA ASP A 232 19.22 -3.92 17.36
C ASP A 232 20.43 -4.36 18.17
N GLY A 233 20.94 -3.46 19.00
CA GLY A 233 22.01 -3.72 19.94
C GLY A 233 21.47 -4.24 21.28
N THR A 234 22.38 -4.77 22.08
CA THR A 234 22.10 -5.25 23.43
C THR A 234 23.06 -4.61 24.41
N VAL A 235 22.53 -4.03 25.48
CA VAL A 235 23.30 -3.55 26.63
C VAL A 235 23.03 -4.40 27.84
N GLN A 236 24.06 -4.60 28.64
CA GLN A 236 23.97 -5.12 29.98
C GLN A 236 24.18 -3.99 30.99
N GLU A 237 23.16 -3.72 31.78
CA GLU A 237 23.22 -2.76 32.87
C GLU A 237 23.44 -3.47 34.21
N THR A 238 24.42 -3.02 34.99
CA THR A 238 24.58 -3.42 36.36
C THR A 238 23.94 -2.37 37.25
N LYS A 239 22.94 -2.74 38.05
CA LYS A 239 22.21 -1.83 38.97
C LYS A 239 22.53 -2.18 40.42
N ASN A 240 22.55 -1.19 41.28
CA ASN A 240 22.60 -1.39 42.75
C ASN A 240 21.23 -1.85 43.29
N ALA A 241 21.15 -2.14 44.58
CA ALA A 241 19.90 -2.57 45.25
C ALA A 241 18.79 -1.50 45.23
N SER A 242 19.12 -0.24 44.97
CA SER A 242 18.17 0.87 44.81
C SER A 242 17.80 1.13 43.36
N GLY A 243 18.25 0.27 42.39
CA GLY A 243 17.94 0.38 40.98
C GLY A 243 18.77 1.41 40.22
N THR A 244 19.78 2.05 40.85
CA THR A 244 20.67 2.99 40.16
C THR A 244 21.63 2.21 39.24
N VAL A 245 21.74 2.61 37.98
CA VAL A 245 22.70 2.04 37.01
C VAL A 245 24.11 2.38 37.45
N LEU A 246 24.92 1.37 37.75
CA LEU A 246 26.33 1.48 38.13
C LEU A 246 27.27 1.41 36.93
N SER A 247 26.92 0.59 35.96
CA SER A 247 27.66 0.45 34.70
C SER A 247 26.73 -0.04 33.59
N THR A 248 27.03 0.40 32.37
CA THR A 248 26.40 -0.05 31.13
C THR A 248 27.50 -0.58 30.21
N VAL A 249 27.35 -1.82 29.73
CA VAL A 249 28.29 -2.45 28.81
C VAL A 249 27.50 -2.87 27.56
N TYR A 250 27.98 -2.45 26.40
CA TYR A 250 27.45 -2.96 25.13
C TYR A 250 27.89 -4.41 24.94
N VAL A 251 26.92 -5.31 24.84
CA VAL A 251 27.14 -6.73 24.49
C VAL A 251 27.20 -6.86 22.98
N ASP A 252 26.23 -6.22 22.31
CA ASP A 252 26.20 -6.05 20.86
C ASP A 252 25.89 -4.58 20.55
N GLU A 253 26.62 -3.99 19.61
CA GLU A 253 26.30 -2.65 19.12
C GLU A 253 25.15 -2.70 18.10
N PRO A 254 24.24 -1.71 18.10
CA PRO A 254 23.21 -1.62 17.08
C PRO A 254 23.86 -1.34 15.72
N VAL A 255 23.39 -2.02 14.68
CA VAL A 255 23.84 -1.82 13.29
C VAL A 255 22.68 -1.26 12.49
N PRO A 256 22.74 0.00 12.02
CA PRO A 256 21.69 0.58 11.20
C PRO A 256 21.44 -0.22 9.91
N GLY A 257 20.20 -0.12 9.40
CA GLY A 257 19.84 -0.73 8.14
C GLY A 257 20.53 -0.10 6.93
N ASN A 258 20.57 -0.84 5.83
CA ASN A 258 21.18 -0.39 4.59
C ASN A 258 20.28 0.63 3.88
N HIS A 259 20.92 1.58 3.20
CA HIS A 259 20.23 2.56 2.37
C HIS A 259 19.88 1.97 1.01
N ILE A 260 18.65 2.22 0.55
CA ILE A 260 18.20 1.78 -0.77
C ILE A 260 18.04 2.98 -1.71
N TYR A 261 18.48 2.80 -2.94
CA TYR A 261 18.30 3.75 -4.03
C TYR A 261 17.27 3.17 -4.98
N LEU A 262 16.21 3.91 -5.21
CA LEU A 262 15.17 3.54 -6.16
C LEU A 262 15.54 3.93 -7.58
N THR A 263 14.85 3.36 -8.56
CA THR A 263 14.90 3.80 -9.96
C THR A 263 14.10 5.09 -10.19
N ILE A 264 13.22 5.44 -9.27
CA ILE A 264 12.36 6.63 -9.31
C ILE A 264 13.20 7.91 -9.33
N ASP A 265 12.83 8.85 -10.19
CA ASP A 265 13.29 10.25 -10.18
C ASP A 265 12.24 11.07 -9.43
N GLU A 266 12.59 11.60 -8.26
CA GLU A 266 11.69 12.37 -7.38
C GLU A 266 11.00 13.52 -8.13
N ILE A 267 11.76 14.28 -8.93
CA ILE A 267 11.22 15.44 -9.66
C ILE A 267 10.22 14.98 -10.72
N LEU A 268 10.54 13.90 -11.45
CA LEU A 268 9.64 13.36 -12.46
C LEU A 268 8.39 12.76 -11.80
N GLN A 269 8.52 12.11 -10.65
CA GLN A 269 7.40 11.58 -9.87
C GLN A 269 6.46 12.71 -9.44
N GLU A 270 7.01 13.76 -8.83
CA GLU A 270 6.24 14.94 -8.44
C GLU A 270 5.46 15.53 -9.63
N GLN A 271 6.15 15.77 -10.75
CA GLN A 271 5.50 16.35 -11.93
C GLN A 271 4.42 15.42 -12.50
N THR A 272 4.68 14.11 -12.51
CA THR A 272 3.72 13.11 -12.99
C THR A 272 2.44 13.10 -12.14
N GLU A 273 2.57 13.09 -10.82
CA GLU A 273 1.41 13.13 -9.92
C GLU A 273 0.64 14.45 -10.01
N ARG A 274 1.36 15.58 -10.09
CA ARG A 274 0.72 16.91 -10.23
C ARG A 274 -0.06 17.03 -11.52
N ILE A 275 0.53 16.59 -12.65
CA ILE A 275 -0.14 16.63 -13.97
C ILE A 275 -1.33 15.68 -13.98
N LEU A 276 -1.18 14.46 -13.43
CA LEU A 276 -2.25 13.49 -13.34
C LEU A 276 -3.43 14.05 -12.53
N ASN A 277 -3.16 14.60 -11.33
CA ASN A 277 -4.17 15.20 -10.47
C ASN A 277 -4.88 16.38 -11.14
N ALA A 278 -4.12 17.29 -11.77
CA ALA A 278 -4.68 18.43 -12.49
C ALA A 278 -5.57 17.97 -13.66
N GLY A 279 -5.08 17.03 -14.48
CA GLY A 279 -5.82 16.49 -15.62
C GLY A 279 -7.11 15.79 -15.22
N VAL A 280 -7.07 14.97 -14.18
CA VAL A 280 -8.28 14.27 -13.66
C VAL A 280 -9.30 15.28 -13.14
N ASN A 281 -8.87 16.28 -12.36
CA ASN A 281 -9.77 17.30 -11.84
C ASN A 281 -10.42 18.14 -12.95
N ASP A 282 -9.70 18.42 -14.02
CA ASP A 282 -10.26 19.14 -15.18
C ASP A 282 -11.24 18.25 -15.95
N LEU A 283 -10.96 16.96 -16.10
CA LEU A 283 -11.89 16.01 -16.72
C LEU A 283 -13.17 15.84 -15.89
N ILE A 284 -13.09 15.77 -14.57
CA ILE A 284 -14.26 15.71 -13.67
C ILE A 284 -15.14 16.95 -13.88
N LYS A 285 -14.56 18.14 -13.92
CA LYS A 285 -15.30 19.39 -14.17
C LYS A 285 -15.96 19.39 -15.54
N THR A 286 -15.21 18.99 -16.59
CA THR A 286 -15.72 18.93 -17.97
C THR A 286 -16.90 17.96 -18.07
N ARG A 287 -16.77 16.75 -17.46
CA ARG A 287 -17.85 15.76 -17.45
C ARG A 287 -19.08 16.25 -16.69
N ALA A 288 -18.90 16.90 -15.56
CA ALA A 288 -20.02 17.49 -14.81
C ALA A 288 -20.76 18.55 -15.62
N GLN A 289 -20.02 19.38 -16.36
CA GLN A 289 -20.61 20.38 -17.26
C GLN A 289 -21.36 19.72 -18.43
N GLU A 290 -20.75 18.75 -19.12
CA GLU A 290 -21.36 18.01 -20.21
C GLU A 290 -22.65 17.31 -19.78
N ARG A 291 -22.64 16.72 -18.57
CA ARG A 291 -23.82 16.09 -17.96
C ARG A 291 -24.93 17.11 -17.72
N ALA A 292 -24.61 18.26 -17.13
CA ALA A 292 -25.59 19.33 -16.88
C ALA A 292 -26.19 19.87 -18.19
N GLU A 293 -25.38 20.10 -19.21
CA GLU A 293 -25.81 20.57 -20.53
C GLU A 293 -26.67 19.49 -21.25
N GLY A 294 -26.30 18.22 -21.15
CA GLY A 294 -27.07 17.10 -21.71
C GLY A 294 -28.46 17.01 -21.08
N LEU A 295 -28.53 17.02 -19.74
CA LEU A 295 -29.79 17.01 -19.01
C LEU A 295 -30.68 18.21 -19.36
N ALA A 296 -30.10 19.40 -19.49
CA ALA A 296 -30.82 20.61 -19.89
C ALA A 296 -31.41 20.50 -21.32
N ARG A 297 -30.77 19.72 -22.19
CA ARG A 297 -31.29 19.43 -23.55
C ARG A 297 -32.28 18.23 -23.61
N GLY A 298 -32.55 17.60 -22.47
CA GLY A 298 -33.43 16.42 -22.38
C GLY A 298 -32.77 15.12 -22.83
N ASP A 299 -31.44 15.07 -22.83
CA ASP A 299 -30.67 13.84 -23.09
C ASP A 299 -30.62 12.99 -21.82
N TYR A 300 -31.50 12.00 -21.73
CA TYR A 300 -31.57 11.09 -20.59
C TYR A 300 -30.32 10.20 -20.46
N ASN A 301 -29.52 10.03 -21.52
CA ASN A 301 -28.26 9.29 -21.46
C ASN A 301 -27.13 10.12 -20.84
N ALA A 302 -27.28 11.42 -20.70
CA ALA A 302 -26.29 12.27 -20.07
C ALA A 302 -26.06 11.89 -18.59
N ASP A 303 -27.07 11.32 -17.94
CA ASP A 303 -27.00 10.85 -16.54
C ASP A 303 -26.25 9.52 -16.39
N MET A 304 -26.06 8.78 -17.48
CA MET A 304 -25.37 7.48 -17.51
C MET A 304 -23.87 7.59 -17.82
N LYS A 305 -23.30 8.80 -17.90
CA LYS A 305 -21.85 8.96 -18.07
C LYS A 305 -21.14 8.58 -16.77
N ASP A 306 -20.27 7.59 -16.87
CA ASP A 306 -19.50 7.09 -15.73
C ASP A 306 -18.69 8.20 -15.07
N GLU A 307 -18.69 8.22 -13.74
CA GLU A 307 -17.83 9.08 -12.95
C GLU A 307 -16.37 8.63 -13.08
N ILE A 308 -15.44 9.58 -13.03
CA ILE A 308 -14.02 9.26 -12.99
C ILE A 308 -13.67 8.87 -11.55
N THR A 309 -13.41 7.60 -11.34
CA THR A 309 -13.12 7.02 -10.02
C THR A 309 -11.64 6.73 -9.80
N GLY A 310 -10.81 6.82 -10.84
CA GLY A 310 -9.39 6.58 -10.72
C GLY A 310 -8.63 6.88 -12.00
N ALA A 311 -7.34 7.09 -11.84
CA ALA A 311 -6.38 7.24 -12.94
C ALA A 311 -4.99 6.77 -12.50
N ALA A 312 -4.13 6.47 -13.49
CA ALA A 312 -2.73 6.15 -13.24
C ALA A 312 -1.86 6.63 -14.39
N ALA A 313 -0.58 6.86 -14.09
CA ALA A 313 0.45 7.16 -15.08
C ALA A 313 1.75 6.46 -14.67
N VAL A 314 2.44 5.89 -15.66
CA VAL A 314 3.73 5.21 -15.47
C VAL A 314 4.71 5.73 -16.53
N VAL A 315 5.94 6.03 -16.10
CA VAL A 315 7.04 6.44 -16.98
C VAL A 315 8.17 5.43 -16.80
N VAL A 316 8.61 4.81 -17.90
CA VAL A 316 9.64 3.77 -17.92
C VAL A 316 10.81 4.21 -18.81
N ALA A 317 12.03 3.91 -18.38
CA ALA A 317 13.23 4.06 -19.21
C ALA A 317 13.25 2.93 -20.26
N VAL A 318 13.23 3.31 -21.54
CA VAL A 318 13.09 2.38 -22.67
C VAL A 318 14.22 1.34 -22.74
N ASP A 319 15.43 1.77 -22.43
CA ASP A 319 16.66 0.99 -22.57
C ASP A 319 17.03 0.12 -21.34
N THR A 320 16.28 0.24 -20.25
CA THR A 320 16.57 -0.49 -19.00
C THR A 320 15.36 -1.14 -18.34
N GLY A 321 14.13 -0.82 -18.76
CA GLY A 321 12.89 -1.24 -18.09
C GLY A 321 12.73 -0.65 -16.68
N GLU A 322 13.48 0.41 -16.33
CA GLU A 322 13.37 1.04 -15.01
C GLU A 322 12.16 1.96 -14.94
N PRO A 323 11.20 1.74 -14.03
CA PRO A 323 10.19 2.74 -13.73
C PRO A 323 10.83 4.00 -13.14
N LEU A 324 10.62 5.13 -13.81
CA LEU A 324 11.13 6.44 -13.40
C LEU A 324 10.10 7.24 -12.60
N ALA A 325 8.81 6.99 -12.85
CA ALA A 325 7.68 7.52 -12.11
C ALA A 325 6.50 6.57 -12.19
N ILE A 326 5.79 6.39 -11.08
CA ILE A 326 4.58 5.57 -10.95
C ILE A 326 3.57 6.37 -10.14
N ALA A 327 2.48 6.81 -10.76
CA ALA A 327 1.46 7.64 -10.13
C ALA A 327 0.09 6.97 -10.17
N SER A 328 -0.65 7.07 -9.09
CA SER A 328 -2.05 6.65 -8.96
C SER A 328 -2.89 7.80 -8.41
N TRP A 329 -4.12 7.96 -8.91
CA TRP A 329 -5.08 8.92 -8.42
C TRP A 329 -6.40 8.21 -8.08
N PRO A 330 -7.07 8.56 -6.95
CA PRO A 330 -6.62 9.47 -5.91
C PRO A 330 -5.39 8.92 -5.16
N THR A 331 -4.68 9.82 -4.50
CA THR A 331 -3.53 9.51 -3.64
C THR A 331 -3.82 9.95 -2.19
N TYR A 332 -2.87 9.73 -1.30
CA TYR A 332 -2.95 10.06 0.12
C TYR A 332 -1.62 10.59 0.63
N ASP A 333 -1.64 11.18 1.83
CA ASP A 333 -0.44 11.60 2.54
C ASP A 333 0.11 10.42 3.34
N VAL A 334 1.27 9.90 2.92
CA VAL A 334 1.92 8.76 3.56
C VAL A 334 2.41 9.08 4.98
N SER A 335 2.71 10.35 5.28
CA SER A 335 3.21 10.77 6.59
C SER A 335 2.16 10.64 7.70
N THR A 336 0.87 10.65 7.34
CA THR A 336 -0.27 10.57 8.28
C THR A 336 -1.08 9.28 8.14
N ILE A 337 -0.58 8.31 7.38
CA ILE A 337 -1.35 7.10 7.04
C ILE A 337 -1.78 6.30 8.27
N ILE A 338 -0.92 6.19 9.29
CA ILE A 338 -1.23 5.40 10.49
C ILE A 338 -2.43 5.99 11.23
N GLU A 339 -2.49 7.31 11.33
CA GLU A 339 -3.56 8.04 12.02
C GLU A 339 -4.87 8.02 11.23
N ASN A 340 -4.77 8.09 9.87
CA ASN A 340 -5.92 8.25 8.99
C ASN A 340 -6.32 6.94 8.25
N TYR A 341 -5.72 5.80 8.58
CA TYR A 341 -5.89 4.54 7.83
C TYR A 341 -7.36 4.12 7.68
N GLN A 342 -8.14 4.19 8.76
CA GLN A 342 -9.56 3.82 8.74
C GLN A 342 -10.40 4.79 7.92
N GLU A 343 -10.09 6.08 7.96
CA GLU A 343 -10.74 7.09 7.14
C GLU A 343 -10.42 6.86 5.65
N LEU A 344 -9.15 6.61 5.33
CA LEU A 344 -8.71 6.31 3.97
C LEU A 344 -9.34 5.04 3.40
N LEU A 345 -9.53 3.99 4.22
CA LEU A 345 -10.27 2.78 3.82
C LEU A 345 -11.74 3.06 3.50
N ALA A 346 -12.37 3.95 4.26
CA ALA A 346 -13.77 4.33 4.07
C ALA A 346 -13.96 5.40 2.96
N THR A 347 -12.87 6.03 2.50
CA THR A 347 -12.91 7.10 1.51
C THR A 347 -13.30 6.55 0.13
N PRO A 348 -14.30 7.16 -0.56
CA PRO A 348 -14.67 6.78 -1.91
C PRO A 348 -13.47 6.76 -2.87
N ASN A 349 -13.56 5.92 -3.89
CA ASN A 349 -12.53 5.76 -4.93
C ASN A 349 -11.21 5.18 -4.43
N ALA A 350 -11.19 4.56 -3.23
CA ALA A 350 -10.08 3.76 -2.70
C ALA A 350 -8.69 4.43 -2.90
N PRO A 351 -8.36 5.50 -2.16
CA PRO A 351 -7.09 6.21 -2.32
C PRO A 351 -5.86 5.35 -2.01
N LEU A 352 -6.00 4.31 -1.19
CA LEU A 352 -4.89 3.37 -0.88
C LEU A 352 -4.58 2.39 -2.02
N PHE A 353 -5.48 2.25 -3.01
CA PHE A 353 -5.31 1.28 -4.09
C PHE A 353 -4.30 1.77 -5.14
N ASN A 354 -3.17 1.07 -5.28
CA ASN A 354 -2.16 1.35 -6.29
C ASN A 354 -2.63 0.96 -7.69
N ARG A 355 -3.32 1.88 -8.37
CA ARG A 355 -3.89 1.64 -9.71
C ARG A 355 -2.85 1.39 -10.78
N ALA A 356 -1.66 1.93 -10.61
CA ALA A 356 -0.58 1.77 -11.58
C ALA A 356 -0.05 0.33 -11.63
N LEU A 357 -0.04 -0.37 -10.49
CA LEU A 357 0.48 -1.73 -10.36
C LEU A 357 -0.62 -2.78 -10.22
N MET A 358 -1.71 -2.45 -9.51
CA MET A 358 -2.77 -3.40 -9.16
C MET A 358 -4.05 -3.22 -9.98
N GLY A 359 -4.23 -2.07 -10.64
CA GLY A 359 -5.36 -1.84 -11.54
C GLY A 359 -5.19 -2.64 -12.83
N ALA A 360 -6.23 -3.33 -13.27
CA ALA A 360 -6.23 -4.10 -14.50
C ALA A 360 -7.33 -3.59 -15.44
N TYR A 361 -6.95 -3.14 -16.63
CA TYR A 361 -7.83 -2.45 -17.57
C TYR A 361 -7.72 -3.06 -18.96
N ALA A 362 -8.84 -3.07 -19.70
CA ALA A 362 -8.84 -3.52 -21.07
C ALA A 362 -8.00 -2.57 -21.94
N PRO A 363 -6.97 -3.07 -22.64
CA PRO A 363 -6.05 -2.22 -23.41
C PRO A 363 -6.69 -1.64 -24.66
N GLY A 364 -7.72 -2.30 -25.21
CA GLY A 364 -8.35 -1.90 -26.46
C GLY A 364 -7.35 -1.80 -27.61
N SER A 365 -7.51 -0.81 -28.46
CA SER A 365 -6.68 -0.61 -29.66
C SER A 365 -5.18 -0.41 -29.41
N THR A 366 -4.76 -0.13 -28.18
CA THR A 366 -3.33 -0.05 -27.86
C THR A 366 -2.65 -1.43 -27.87
N PHE A 367 -3.43 -2.51 -27.89
CA PHE A 367 -2.95 -3.87 -28.01
C PHE A 367 -2.69 -4.31 -29.47
N LYS A 368 -3.24 -3.62 -30.46
CA LYS A 368 -3.12 -3.98 -31.89
C LYS A 368 -1.71 -4.20 -32.41
N PRO A 369 -0.67 -3.47 -31.96
CA PRO A 369 0.70 -3.79 -32.32
C PRO A 369 1.14 -5.22 -31.96
N VAL A 370 0.68 -5.77 -30.81
CA VAL A 370 0.96 -7.17 -30.44
C VAL A 370 0.36 -8.12 -31.49
N THR A 371 -0.92 -7.90 -31.85
CA THR A 371 -1.60 -8.70 -32.86
C THR A 371 -0.92 -8.60 -34.22
N ALA A 372 -0.45 -7.41 -34.59
CA ALA A 372 0.29 -7.19 -35.85
C ALA A 372 1.60 -7.97 -35.88
N ILE A 373 2.39 -7.89 -34.79
CA ILE A 373 3.68 -8.60 -34.67
C ILE A 373 3.45 -10.11 -34.66
N ALA A 374 2.46 -10.59 -33.91
CA ALA A 374 2.10 -12.02 -33.89
C ALA A 374 1.75 -12.52 -35.29
N ALA A 375 0.92 -11.80 -36.03
CA ALA A 375 0.50 -12.18 -37.38
C ALA A 375 1.64 -12.14 -38.41
N LEU A 376 2.53 -11.15 -38.30
CA LEU A 376 3.75 -11.07 -39.15
C LEU A 376 4.70 -12.23 -38.85
N ASN A 377 4.97 -12.53 -37.58
CA ASN A 377 5.86 -13.63 -37.19
C ASN A 377 5.30 -15.00 -37.56
N ALA A 378 3.98 -15.17 -37.47
CA ALA A 378 3.31 -16.40 -37.88
C ALA A 378 3.17 -16.56 -39.43
N GLY A 379 3.52 -15.52 -40.18
CA GLY A 379 3.34 -15.53 -41.64
C GLY A 379 1.89 -15.45 -42.11
N VAL A 380 0.96 -15.05 -41.23
CA VAL A 380 -0.46 -14.83 -41.55
C VAL A 380 -0.62 -13.64 -42.49
N VAL A 381 0.24 -12.64 -42.33
CA VAL A 381 0.26 -11.43 -43.14
C VAL A 381 1.72 -10.97 -43.33
N ASN A 382 2.02 -10.33 -44.45
CA ASN A 382 3.28 -9.61 -44.67
C ASN A 382 3.04 -8.08 -44.75
N THR A 383 4.09 -7.30 -44.83
CA THR A 383 4.00 -5.83 -44.85
C THR A 383 3.29 -5.24 -46.06
N GLU A 384 3.20 -5.99 -47.18
CA GLU A 384 2.61 -5.57 -48.43
C GLU A 384 1.16 -6.04 -48.61
N ASP A 385 0.75 -7.03 -47.83
CA ASP A 385 -0.60 -7.59 -47.90
C ASP A 385 -1.65 -6.54 -47.52
N LYS A 386 -2.72 -6.49 -48.32
CA LYS A 386 -3.79 -5.50 -48.13
C LYS A 386 -5.13 -6.19 -47.88
N VAL A 387 -5.85 -5.64 -46.90
CA VAL A 387 -7.22 -6.04 -46.57
C VAL A 387 -8.15 -4.86 -46.81
N LYS A 388 -9.19 -5.06 -47.58
CA LYS A 388 -10.24 -4.06 -47.80
C LYS A 388 -11.23 -4.09 -46.65
N CYS A 389 -11.32 -2.97 -45.90
CA CYS A 389 -12.32 -2.83 -44.86
C CYS A 389 -13.73 -2.80 -45.44
N GLN A 390 -14.57 -3.74 -45.02
CA GLN A 390 -15.99 -3.83 -45.45
C GLN A 390 -16.94 -3.24 -44.38
N GLY A 391 -16.40 -2.65 -43.33
CA GLY A 391 -17.18 -2.10 -42.21
C GLY A 391 -17.66 -3.19 -41.24
N VAL A 392 -18.33 -4.21 -41.70
CA VAL A 392 -18.86 -5.34 -40.91
C VAL A 392 -18.14 -6.63 -41.26
N PHE A 393 -17.62 -7.34 -40.25
CA PHE A 393 -16.96 -8.62 -40.42
C PHE A 393 -18.02 -9.75 -40.40
N THR A 394 -18.43 -10.22 -41.59
CA THR A 394 -19.60 -11.07 -41.77
C THR A 394 -19.32 -12.58 -41.79
N LYS A 395 -18.06 -13.00 -41.60
CA LYS A 395 -17.64 -14.42 -41.68
C LYS A 395 -18.47 -15.35 -40.78
N TYR A 396 -18.94 -14.83 -39.65
CA TYR A 396 -19.70 -15.56 -38.62
C TYR A 396 -21.15 -15.08 -38.47
N SER A 397 -21.70 -14.47 -39.51
CA SER A 397 -23.10 -14.00 -39.49
C SER A 397 -24.10 -15.14 -39.31
N ALA A 398 -23.78 -16.34 -39.81
CA ALA A 398 -24.61 -17.53 -39.64
C ALA A 398 -24.71 -17.99 -38.17
N GLU A 399 -23.67 -17.73 -37.40
CA GLU A 399 -23.59 -17.97 -35.95
C GLU A 399 -24.14 -16.82 -35.12
N GLY A 400 -24.68 -15.80 -35.79
CA GLY A 400 -25.26 -14.62 -35.13
C GLY A 400 -24.23 -13.58 -34.64
N TYR A 401 -22.98 -13.62 -35.15
CA TYR A 401 -21.93 -12.70 -34.77
C TYR A 401 -21.32 -11.98 -35.98
N SER A 402 -21.40 -10.64 -35.98
CA SER A 402 -20.92 -9.80 -37.08
C SER A 402 -20.36 -8.48 -36.48
N PRO A 403 -19.13 -8.49 -35.94
CA PRO A 403 -18.56 -7.31 -35.32
C PRO A 403 -18.25 -6.23 -36.35
N GLU A 404 -18.35 -4.98 -35.91
CA GLU A 404 -18.24 -3.81 -36.78
C GLU A 404 -16.91 -3.07 -36.56
N CYS A 405 -16.36 -2.50 -37.62
CA CYS A 405 -15.26 -1.57 -37.53
C CYS A 405 -15.78 -0.26 -36.92
N TRP A 406 -14.97 0.37 -36.07
CA TRP A 406 -15.37 1.61 -35.38
C TRP A 406 -15.86 2.71 -36.33
N ILE A 407 -15.25 2.84 -37.52
CA ILE A 407 -15.61 3.84 -38.52
C ILE A 407 -17.02 3.61 -39.11
N TRP A 408 -17.47 2.33 -39.15
CA TRP A 408 -18.81 1.96 -39.67
C TRP A 408 -19.89 2.62 -38.82
N ASN A 409 -19.68 2.70 -37.53
CA ASN A 409 -20.62 3.26 -36.57
C ASN A 409 -20.36 4.74 -36.26
N ALA A 410 -19.23 5.31 -36.67
CA ALA A 410 -18.88 6.70 -36.38
C ALA A 410 -19.88 7.69 -37.01
N ASN A 411 -20.47 7.31 -38.15
CA ASN A 411 -21.56 8.05 -38.78
C ASN A 411 -22.72 7.11 -39.13
N LYS A 412 -23.70 7.03 -38.24
CA LYS A 412 -24.87 6.15 -38.39
C LYS A 412 -25.65 6.30 -39.68
N ASN A 413 -25.46 7.40 -40.42
CA ASN A 413 -26.20 7.68 -41.66
C ASN A 413 -25.43 7.32 -42.95
N GLU A 414 -24.09 7.10 -42.87
CA GLU A 414 -23.26 6.96 -44.07
C GLU A 414 -22.50 5.62 -44.15
N HIS A 415 -22.38 4.85 -43.06
CA HIS A 415 -21.65 3.57 -43.00
C HIS A 415 -20.30 3.60 -43.69
N LEU A 416 -19.39 4.43 -43.14
CA LEU A 416 -18.06 4.63 -43.71
C LEU A 416 -17.18 3.38 -43.53
N THR A 417 -16.21 3.21 -44.45
CA THR A 417 -15.19 2.15 -44.38
C THR A 417 -13.82 2.72 -44.60
N HIS A 418 -12.79 2.07 -44.04
CA HIS A 418 -11.41 2.42 -44.36
C HIS A 418 -11.09 1.99 -45.82
N PRO A 419 -10.09 2.62 -46.45
CA PRO A 419 -9.57 2.12 -47.74
C PRO A 419 -8.94 0.73 -47.61
N GLU A 420 -8.21 0.29 -48.63
CA GLU A 420 -7.38 -0.91 -48.48
C GLU A 420 -6.23 -0.64 -47.50
N GLU A 421 -6.16 -1.45 -46.47
CA GLU A 421 -5.21 -1.31 -45.36
C GLU A 421 -4.14 -2.40 -45.41
N ASN A 422 -2.88 -2.03 -45.24
CA ASN A 422 -1.81 -2.93 -44.82
C ASN A 422 -1.58 -2.81 -43.31
N VAL A 423 -0.65 -3.57 -42.75
CA VAL A 423 -0.36 -3.56 -41.30
C VAL A 423 -0.11 -2.14 -40.78
N SER A 424 0.71 -1.34 -41.47
CA SER A 424 1.07 0.01 -41.05
C SER A 424 -0.11 0.99 -41.06
N THR A 425 -0.89 0.98 -42.16
CA THR A 425 -2.05 1.87 -42.27
C THR A 425 -3.18 1.42 -41.36
N ALA A 426 -3.37 0.10 -41.16
CA ALA A 426 -4.36 -0.43 -40.23
C ALA A 426 -4.07 -0.07 -38.77
N LEU A 427 -2.79 0.02 -38.37
CA LEU A 427 -2.39 0.55 -37.06
C LEU A 427 -2.67 2.05 -36.96
N ARG A 428 -2.27 2.84 -37.99
CA ARG A 428 -2.51 4.28 -38.04
C ARG A 428 -3.99 4.64 -37.91
N ASP A 429 -4.84 3.92 -38.67
CA ASP A 429 -6.28 4.20 -38.76
C ASP A 429 -7.10 3.38 -37.76
N SER A 430 -6.41 2.56 -36.95
CA SER A 430 -7.02 1.68 -35.94
C SER A 430 -8.15 0.78 -36.52
N CYS A 431 -7.95 0.21 -37.70
CA CYS A 431 -8.98 -0.53 -38.43
C CYS A 431 -9.32 -1.87 -37.77
N ASN A 432 -10.44 -1.96 -37.03
CA ASN A 432 -10.85 -3.21 -36.37
C ASN A 432 -11.04 -4.34 -37.38
N TYR A 433 -11.60 -4.06 -38.57
CA TYR A 433 -11.85 -5.08 -39.62
C TYR A 433 -10.56 -5.79 -40.02
N PHE A 434 -9.46 -5.04 -40.21
CA PHE A 434 -8.15 -5.60 -40.51
C PHE A 434 -7.71 -6.55 -39.39
N PHE A 435 -7.80 -6.13 -38.15
CA PHE A 435 -7.37 -6.93 -36.99
C PHE A 435 -8.30 -8.13 -36.70
N TYR A 436 -9.60 -8.04 -36.99
CA TYR A 436 -10.48 -9.21 -37.00
C TYR A 436 -10.04 -10.25 -38.06
N THR A 437 -9.64 -9.78 -39.24
CA THR A 437 -9.21 -10.66 -40.31
C THR A 437 -7.95 -11.43 -39.93
N ILE A 438 -6.89 -10.73 -39.54
CA ILE A 438 -5.63 -11.40 -39.19
C ILE A 438 -5.73 -12.18 -37.86
N GLY A 439 -6.43 -11.66 -36.85
CA GLY A 439 -6.64 -12.33 -35.57
C GLY A 439 -7.46 -13.64 -35.70
N ASN A 440 -8.42 -13.65 -36.61
CA ASN A 440 -9.18 -14.87 -36.93
C ASN A 440 -8.30 -16.00 -37.53
N GLU A 441 -7.31 -15.66 -38.33
CA GLU A 441 -6.38 -16.60 -38.92
C GLU A 441 -5.27 -17.03 -37.96
N LEU A 442 -4.82 -16.10 -37.11
CA LEU A 442 -3.79 -16.31 -36.13
C LEU A 442 -4.25 -17.24 -35.00
N GLY A 443 -5.46 -17.00 -34.47
CA GLY A 443 -5.98 -17.68 -33.28
C GLY A 443 -5.48 -17.08 -31.97
N VAL A 444 -6.20 -17.37 -30.88
CA VAL A 444 -5.94 -16.78 -29.57
C VAL A 444 -4.69 -17.35 -28.90
N ASP A 445 -4.35 -18.60 -29.14
CA ASP A 445 -3.24 -19.27 -28.44
C ASP A 445 -1.89 -18.65 -28.81
N TYR A 446 -1.63 -18.46 -30.12
CA TYR A 446 -0.40 -17.78 -30.58
C TYR A 446 -0.38 -16.31 -30.23
N LEU A 447 -1.54 -15.65 -30.23
CA LEU A 447 -1.68 -14.28 -29.78
C LEU A 447 -1.30 -14.14 -28.29
N GLY A 448 -1.76 -15.09 -27.45
CA GLY A 448 -1.45 -15.15 -26.03
C GLY A 448 0.05 -15.34 -25.77
N GLU A 449 0.69 -16.28 -26.48
CA GLU A 449 2.13 -16.51 -26.37
C GLU A 449 2.92 -15.23 -26.72
N THR A 450 2.53 -14.54 -27.80
CA THR A 450 3.17 -13.28 -28.18
C THR A 450 2.96 -12.20 -27.13
N ALA A 451 1.75 -12.08 -26.57
CA ALA A 451 1.45 -11.11 -25.52
C ALA A 451 2.31 -11.33 -24.26
N HIS A 452 2.50 -12.59 -23.84
CA HIS A 452 3.36 -12.93 -22.70
C HIS A 452 4.83 -12.52 -22.94
N ASN A 453 5.32 -12.60 -24.18
CA ASN A 453 6.66 -12.13 -24.53
C ASN A 453 6.81 -10.61 -24.39
N PHE A 454 5.71 -9.87 -24.32
CA PHE A 454 5.64 -8.43 -24.03
C PHE A 454 5.27 -8.11 -22.56
N SER A 455 5.41 -9.03 -21.64
CA SER A 455 4.98 -8.91 -20.23
C SER A 455 3.48 -8.71 -20.01
N LEU A 456 2.64 -8.94 -21.02
CA LEU A 456 1.19 -8.79 -20.89
C LEU A 456 0.56 -10.11 -20.42
N GLY A 457 -0.13 -10.07 -19.27
CA GLY A 457 -0.74 -11.26 -18.65
C GLY A 457 0.23 -12.08 -17.78
N VAL A 458 1.43 -11.58 -17.50
CA VAL A 458 2.44 -12.18 -16.61
C VAL A 458 3.09 -11.10 -15.74
N SER A 459 3.85 -11.51 -14.72
CA SER A 459 4.59 -10.56 -13.87
C SER A 459 5.59 -9.74 -14.69
N THR A 460 5.72 -8.46 -14.36
CA THR A 460 6.74 -7.56 -14.94
C THR A 460 8.11 -7.77 -14.30
N GLY A 461 8.15 -8.37 -13.10
CA GLY A 461 9.34 -8.57 -12.29
C GLY A 461 9.60 -7.47 -11.28
N ILE A 462 8.73 -6.46 -11.18
CA ILE A 462 8.87 -5.42 -10.16
C ILE A 462 8.75 -6.04 -8.75
N GLU A 463 9.54 -5.56 -7.81
CA GLU A 463 9.60 -6.11 -6.44
C GLU A 463 8.39 -5.71 -5.57
N LEU A 464 7.57 -4.79 -6.05
CA LEU A 464 6.32 -4.38 -5.40
C LEU A 464 5.18 -5.33 -5.73
N VAL A 465 4.12 -5.28 -4.92
CA VAL A 465 2.91 -6.06 -5.18
C VAL A 465 2.26 -5.56 -6.47
N GLU A 466 2.09 -6.46 -7.44
CA GLU A 466 1.49 -6.18 -8.73
C GLU A 466 0.42 -7.20 -9.10
N THR A 467 -0.50 -6.82 -9.99
CA THR A 467 -1.37 -7.76 -10.69
C THR A 467 -0.66 -8.30 -11.92
N THR A 468 -0.80 -9.59 -12.19
CA THR A 468 -0.36 -10.18 -13.48
C THR A 468 -1.29 -9.81 -14.62
N GLY A 469 -2.44 -9.19 -14.33
CA GLY A 469 -3.47 -9.00 -15.35
C GLY A 469 -4.03 -10.33 -15.87
N ASN A 470 -4.63 -10.28 -17.03
CA ASN A 470 -5.09 -11.47 -17.74
C ASN A 470 -4.96 -11.28 -19.25
N MET A 471 -4.38 -12.24 -19.94
CA MET A 471 -4.48 -12.36 -21.39
C MET A 471 -5.61 -13.31 -21.73
N SER A 472 -6.55 -12.88 -22.57
CA SER A 472 -7.68 -13.70 -23.04
C SER A 472 -7.19 -15.05 -23.56
N ASN A 473 -7.69 -16.12 -22.98
CA ASN A 473 -7.41 -17.50 -23.41
C ASN A 473 -8.60 -18.41 -23.13
N ARG A 474 -8.55 -19.62 -23.68
CA ARG A 474 -9.66 -20.61 -23.60
C ARG A 474 -9.78 -21.21 -22.19
N GLU A 475 -8.67 -21.30 -21.44
CA GLU A 475 -8.63 -22.01 -20.15
C GLU A 475 -9.34 -21.21 -19.06
N ASN A 476 -9.08 -19.90 -18.99
CA ASN A 476 -9.60 -19.06 -17.93
C ASN A 476 -10.84 -18.24 -18.32
N HIS A 477 -11.28 -18.32 -19.57
CA HIS A 477 -12.43 -17.55 -20.06
C HIS A 477 -13.70 -17.77 -19.22
N TYR A 478 -13.95 -19.01 -18.82
CA TYR A 478 -15.12 -19.33 -18.02
C TYR A 478 -15.12 -18.61 -16.66
N ASP A 479 -13.96 -18.47 -16.05
CA ASP A 479 -13.82 -17.79 -14.75
C ASP A 479 -14.07 -16.27 -14.86
N TYR A 480 -13.74 -15.68 -16.00
CA TYR A 480 -13.94 -14.25 -16.27
C TYR A 480 -15.33 -13.93 -16.85
N ALA A 481 -15.79 -14.71 -17.81
CA ALA A 481 -17.01 -14.42 -18.58
C ALA A 481 -18.22 -15.26 -18.18
N GLY A 482 -18.03 -16.35 -17.40
CA GLY A 482 -19.10 -17.27 -17.02
C GLY A 482 -19.70 -18.06 -18.19
N SER A 483 -18.99 -18.15 -19.32
CA SER A 483 -19.43 -18.83 -20.57
C SER A 483 -18.28 -19.55 -21.26
N GLU A 484 -18.62 -20.45 -22.17
CA GLU A 484 -17.63 -21.13 -23.01
C GLU A 484 -17.05 -20.18 -24.06
N TRP A 485 -15.75 -20.35 -24.38
CA TRP A 485 -15.06 -19.60 -25.43
C TRP A 485 -15.74 -19.75 -26.80
N ARG A 486 -15.95 -18.64 -27.45
CA ARG A 486 -16.52 -18.56 -28.79
C ARG A 486 -15.57 -17.87 -29.75
N ILE A 487 -15.80 -18.03 -31.04
CA ILE A 487 -14.97 -17.37 -32.05
C ILE A 487 -15.00 -15.84 -31.93
N GLY A 488 -16.09 -15.26 -31.43
CA GLY A 488 -16.21 -13.84 -31.15
C GLY A 488 -15.16 -13.35 -30.17
N ASP A 489 -14.82 -14.16 -29.18
CA ASP A 489 -13.84 -13.83 -28.16
C ASP A 489 -12.43 -13.72 -28.76
N THR A 490 -12.09 -14.60 -29.74
CA THR A 490 -10.85 -14.48 -30.51
C THR A 490 -10.77 -13.16 -31.27
N LEU A 491 -11.86 -12.75 -31.94
CA LEU A 491 -11.90 -11.50 -32.68
C LEU A 491 -11.78 -10.28 -31.76
N GLN A 492 -12.43 -10.32 -30.61
CA GLN A 492 -12.33 -9.26 -29.59
C GLN A 492 -10.94 -9.21 -28.96
N ALA A 493 -10.35 -10.36 -28.62
CA ALA A 493 -8.98 -10.44 -28.10
C ALA A 493 -7.96 -9.81 -29.07
N ALA A 494 -8.13 -10.02 -30.39
CA ALA A 494 -7.25 -9.45 -31.41
C ALA A 494 -7.24 -7.90 -31.46
N ILE A 495 -8.23 -7.25 -30.87
CA ILE A 495 -8.30 -5.78 -30.74
C ILE A 495 -8.13 -5.30 -29.29
N GLY A 496 -7.65 -6.17 -28.41
CA GLY A 496 -7.38 -5.85 -27.00
C GLY A 496 -8.64 -5.74 -26.13
N GLN A 497 -9.66 -6.52 -26.45
CA GLN A 497 -10.91 -6.66 -25.70
C GLN A 497 -11.11 -8.11 -25.26
N SER A 498 -12.36 -8.56 -25.04
CA SER A 498 -12.69 -9.81 -24.35
C SER A 498 -12.19 -9.76 -22.90
N ASP A 499 -11.50 -10.79 -22.40
CA ASP A 499 -11.02 -10.88 -21.03
C ASP A 499 -9.61 -10.28 -20.84
N SER A 500 -9.05 -9.64 -21.88
CA SER A 500 -7.71 -9.05 -21.80
C SER A 500 -7.74 -7.79 -20.95
N ILE A 501 -7.04 -7.85 -19.81
CA ILE A 501 -6.88 -6.74 -18.85
C ILE A 501 -5.45 -6.68 -18.34
N PHE A 502 -4.84 -5.52 -18.37
CA PHE A 502 -3.43 -5.32 -17.98
C PHE A 502 -3.26 -4.11 -17.10
N SER A 503 -2.20 -4.10 -16.27
CA SER A 503 -1.87 -2.93 -15.48
C SER A 503 -1.23 -1.83 -16.33
N PRO A 504 -1.30 -0.56 -15.89
CA PRO A 504 -0.57 0.54 -16.52
C PRO A 504 0.93 0.28 -16.60
N LEU A 505 1.54 -0.38 -15.60
CA LEU A 505 2.95 -0.77 -15.65
C LEU A 505 3.20 -1.77 -16.78
N GLN A 506 2.41 -2.84 -16.89
CA GLN A 506 2.54 -3.81 -18.00
C GLN A 506 2.42 -3.12 -19.36
N MET A 507 1.49 -2.18 -19.51
CA MET A 507 1.33 -1.43 -20.75
C MET A 507 2.53 -0.53 -21.05
N ALA A 508 3.15 0.07 -20.03
CA ALA A 508 4.35 0.89 -20.20
C ALA A 508 5.57 0.02 -20.59
N GLU A 509 5.77 -1.13 -19.94
CA GLU A 509 6.83 -2.10 -20.26
C GLU A 509 6.67 -2.68 -21.69
N TYR A 510 5.45 -3.01 -22.06
CA TYR A 510 5.15 -3.44 -23.42
C TYR A 510 5.54 -2.37 -24.45
N VAL A 511 5.17 -1.12 -24.24
CA VAL A 511 5.51 -0.02 -25.16
C VAL A 511 7.01 0.27 -25.14
N ALA A 512 7.67 0.16 -23.99
CA ALA A 512 9.13 0.27 -23.89
C ALA A 512 9.83 -0.82 -24.70
N THR A 513 9.36 -2.07 -24.63
CA THR A 513 9.87 -3.19 -25.43
C THR A 513 9.73 -2.92 -26.96
N LEU A 514 8.59 -2.37 -27.39
CA LEU A 514 8.41 -1.94 -28.78
C LEU A 514 9.40 -0.84 -29.20
N ALA A 515 9.58 0.16 -28.33
CA ALA A 515 10.49 1.28 -28.60
C ALA A 515 11.98 0.85 -28.57
N ASN A 516 12.28 -0.22 -27.85
CA ASN A 516 13.62 -0.82 -27.76
C ASN A 516 13.85 -1.98 -28.78
N TYR A 517 13.15 -1.93 -29.90
CA TYR A 517 13.28 -2.88 -31.02
C TYR A 517 13.03 -4.35 -30.66
N GLY A 518 12.35 -4.62 -29.57
CA GLY A 518 11.97 -5.94 -29.13
C GLY A 518 12.75 -6.43 -27.89
N ASP A 519 13.81 -5.76 -27.47
CA ASP A 519 14.55 -6.11 -26.26
C ASP A 519 13.69 -5.79 -25.03
N ARG A 520 13.22 -6.84 -24.38
CA ARG A 520 12.40 -6.75 -23.17
C ARG A 520 13.28 -6.83 -21.92
N HIS A 521 13.15 -5.83 -21.05
CA HIS A 521 13.79 -5.82 -19.73
C HIS A 521 12.79 -6.17 -18.63
N SER A 522 13.29 -6.71 -17.51
CA SER A 522 12.47 -6.84 -16.30
C SER A 522 12.28 -5.45 -15.67
N ALA A 523 11.07 -5.14 -15.20
CA ALA A 523 10.87 -3.99 -14.34
C ALA A 523 11.62 -4.21 -13.01
N SER A 524 12.17 -3.14 -12.44
CA SER A 524 12.69 -3.15 -11.07
C SER A 524 12.64 -1.74 -10.52
N ILE A 525 12.20 -1.62 -9.27
CA ILE A 525 12.21 -0.34 -8.56
C ILE A 525 13.50 -0.16 -7.74
N LEU A 526 14.23 -1.24 -7.48
CA LEU A 526 15.50 -1.20 -6.77
C LEU A 526 16.65 -0.95 -7.74
N LYS A 527 17.40 0.13 -7.54
CA LYS A 527 18.61 0.44 -8.30
C LYS A 527 19.88 -0.05 -7.60
N THR A 528 20.06 0.34 -6.34
CA THR A 528 21.28 0.06 -5.58
C THR A 528 20.96 -0.04 -4.08
N VAL A 529 21.68 -0.90 -3.37
CA VAL A 529 21.71 -0.93 -1.90
C VAL A 529 23.12 -0.60 -1.44
N ARG A 530 23.23 0.33 -0.48
CA ARG A 530 24.50 0.69 0.17
C ARG A 530 24.42 0.48 1.66
N SER A 531 25.57 0.16 2.27
CA SER A 531 25.70 0.11 3.72
C SER A 531 25.31 1.44 4.37
N PHE A 532 24.97 1.40 5.66
CA PHE A 532 24.51 2.59 6.42
C PHE A 532 25.49 3.77 6.42
N ASP A 533 26.79 3.49 6.24
CA ASP A 533 27.87 4.48 6.12
C ASP A 533 28.13 4.91 4.67
N TYR A 534 27.35 4.42 3.70
CA TYR A 534 27.50 4.62 2.26
C TYR A 534 28.79 4.04 1.67
N GLY A 535 29.61 3.36 2.47
CA GLY A 535 30.94 2.88 2.07
C GLY A 535 30.89 1.68 1.15
N GLU A 536 30.05 0.70 1.45
CA GLU A 536 29.94 -0.55 0.71
C GLU A 536 28.71 -0.57 -0.20
N LYS A 537 28.90 -1.10 -1.41
CA LYS A 537 27.81 -1.42 -2.32
C LYS A 537 27.36 -2.86 -2.04
N VAL A 538 26.23 -3.01 -1.37
CA VAL A 538 25.65 -4.32 -0.98
C VAL A 538 24.96 -4.99 -2.16
N TYR A 539 24.32 -4.20 -3.01
CA TYR A 539 23.64 -4.65 -4.23
C TYR A 539 23.67 -3.55 -5.30
N GLU A 540 23.78 -3.93 -6.55
CA GLU A 540 23.55 -3.08 -7.71
C GLU A 540 22.81 -3.87 -8.77
N ARG A 541 21.73 -3.28 -9.27
CA ARG A 541 20.97 -3.86 -10.37
C ARG A 541 21.78 -3.78 -11.66
N GLU A 542 21.83 -4.90 -12.37
CA GLU A 542 22.21 -4.92 -13.78
C GLU A 542 20.92 -5.17 -14.59
N PRO A 543 20.58 -4.31 -15.56
CA PRO A 543 19.40 -4.53 -16.41
C PRO A 543 19.50 -5.89 -17.10
N GLU A 544 18.49 -6.72 -16.93
CA GLU A 544 18.40 -8.04 -17.54
C GLU A 544 17.49 -7.98 -18.76
N VAL A 545 18.00 -8.44 -19.90
CA VAL A 545 17.19 -8.66 -21.11
C VAL A 545 16.55 -10.05 -21.01
N LEU A 546 15.23 -10.08 -20.97
CA LEU A 546 14.45 -11.32 -20.77
C LEU A 546 14.11 -12.02 -22.09
N SER A 547 14.00 -11.29 -23.20
CA SER A 547 13.64 -11.82 -24.52
C SER A 547 14.01 -10.86 -25.64
#